data_2968b7deac52310efc59f570653fe39b
#
_entry.id   2968b7deac52310efc59f570653fe39b
#
_cell.length_a   1.000
_cell.length_b   1.000
_cell.length_c   1.000
_cell.angle_alpha   90.00
_cell.angle_beta   90.00
_cell.angle_gamma   90.00
#
_symmetry.space_group_name_H-M   'P 1'
#
loop_
_entity.id
_entity.type
_entity.pdbx_description
1 polymer ?
#
loop_
_entity_poly.entity_id
_entity_poly.type
_entity_poly.pdbx_seq_one_letter_code
_entity_poly.pdbx_strand_id
1 'polypeptide(L)'
;MYLCHHVSSRKEEPLALATTLPRPGLEAHREAITLAFPELVSRLTGYIGRKLTAYVAGVKDVRSVDGWIKGNSPYGDAEERLRLAFQVVRTLIDHDSPRVVQAWLTGVNPELGDRIPLRLLREGDLNLVGPEVMGAARAFIAGG
;
A
#
# COMPACT_ATOMS: atom_id res chain seq x y z
N MET A 1 -27.04 31.96 29.52
CA MET A 1 -25.73 32.35 29.43
C MET A 1 -24.80 31.27 29.10
N TYR A 2 -24.72 30.31 29.94
CA TYR A 2 -23.83 29.24 29.66
C TYR A 2 -24.27 28.40 28.52
N LEU A 3 -25.41 28.54 28.02
CA LEU A 3 -25.87 27.80 26.87
C LEU A 3 -25.04 27.99 25.65
N CYS A 4 -24.43 29.14 25.52
CA CYS A 4 -23.56 29.40 24.38
C CYS A 4 -22.40 28.46 24.31
N HIS A 5 -21.86 28.08 25.43
CA HIS A 5 -20.73 27.19 25.45
C HIS A 5 -21.08 25.83 24.94
N HIS A 6 -22.25 25.36 25.28
CA HIS A 6 -22.68 24.07 24.79
C HIS A 6 -22.83 24.03 23.29
N VAL A 7 -23.33 25.09 22.72
CA VAL A 7 -23.54 25.16 21.29
C VAL A 7 -22.18 25.05 20.57
N SER A 8 -21.18 25.74 21.08
CA SER A 8 -19.86 25.70 20.50
C SER A 8 -19.30 24.28 20.51
N SER A 9 -19.42 23.61 21.63
CA SER A 9 -18.89 22.27 21.74
C SER A 9 -19.55 21.34 20.76
N ARG A 10 -20.84 21.45 20.59
CA ARG A 10 -21.54 20.58 19.68
C ARG A 10 -21.14 20.78 18.24
N LYS A 11 -20.84 22.00 17.87
CA LYS A 11 -20.43 22.29 16.52
C LYS A 11 -19.10 21.62 16.18
N GLU A 12 -18.23 21.55 17.16
CA GLU A 12 -16.94 20.94 16.93
C GLU A 12 -17.02 19.42 16.77
N GLU A 13 -17.94 18.79 17.46
CA GLU A 13 -18.06 17.35 17.39
C GLU A 13 -18.31 16.81 15.98
N PRO A 14 -19.23 17.36 15.21
CA PRO A 14 -19.44 16.88 13.85
C PRO A 14 -18.20 16.99 12.97
N LEU A 15 -17.43 18.06 13.15
CA LEU A 15 -16.21 18.22 12.39
C LEU A 15 -15.18 17.17 12.76
N ALA A 16 -15.05 16.89 14.04
CA ALA A 16 -14.11 15.87 14.49
C ALA A 16 -14.49 14.50 13.93
N LEU A 17 -15.78 14.17 13.91
CA LEU A 17 -16.22 12.92 13.36
C LEU A 17 -15.92 12.82 11.87
N ALA A 18 -16.14 13.90 11.13
CA ALA A 18 -15.86 13.92 9.71
C ALA A 18 -14.39 13.65 9.42
N THR A 19 -13.47 14.19 10.26
CA THR A 19 -12.04 14.01 10.04
C THR A 19 -11.57 12.63 10.45
N THR A 20 -12.36 11.89 11.22
CA THR A 20 -11.97 10.54 11.66
C THR A 20 -12.53 9.44 10.78
N LEU A 21 -13.36 9.78 9.77
CA LEU A 21 -13.89 8.78 8.88
C LEU A 21 -12.77 8.06 8.14
N PRO A 22 -12.80 6.72 8.12
CA PRO A 22 -11.72 5.99 7.48
C PRO A 22 -11.74 6.17 5.98
N ARG A 23 -10.55 6.30 5.40
CA ARG A 23 -10.36 6.35 3.95
C ARG A 23 -9.36 5.26 3.59
N PRO A 24 -9.80 4.22 2.86
CA PRO A 24 -8.90 3.15 2.47
C PRO A 24 -7.69 3.71 1.71
N GLY A 25 -6.50 3.36 2.19
CA GLY A 25 -5.28 3.75 1.54
C GLY A 25 -4.65 5.05 2.02
N LEU A 26 -5.34 5.85 2.83
CA LEU A 26 -4.76 7.12 3.29
C LEU A 26 -3.55 6.89 4.20
N GLU A 27 -3.69 6.01 5.19
CA GLU A 27 -2.58 5.68 6.08
C GLU A 27 -1.47 4.97 5.32
N ALA A 28 -1.85 4.06 4.41
CA ALA A 28 -0.88 3.35 3.58
C ALA A 28 -0.08 4.32 2.71
N HIS A 29 -0.73 5.32 2.14
CA HIS A 29 -0.07 6.33 1.34
C HIS A 29 0.93 7.12 2.18
N ARG A 30 0.51 7.54 3.37
CA ARG A 30 1.37 8.30 4.26
C ARG A 30 2.62 7.50 4.62
N GLU A 31 2.45 6.25 5.02
CA GLU A 31 3.57 5.39 5.37
C GLU A 31 4.47 5.13 4.18
N ALA A 32 3.90 4.96 2.98
CA ALA A 32 4.68 4.72 1.78
C ALA A 32 5.61 5.89 1.44
N ILE A 33 5.24 7.10 1.84
CA ILE A 33 6.05 8.29 1.59
C ILE A 33 7.05 8.52 2.71
N THR A 34 6.65 8.29 3.95
CA THR A 34 7.43 8.75 5.12
C THR A 34 8.36 7.71 5.72
N LEU A 35 8.08 6.42 5.54
CA LEU A 35 8.94 5.38 6.10
C LEU A 35 10.32 5.39 5.45
N ALA A 36 11.36 5.22 6.28
CA ALA A 36 12.69 4.99 5.75
C ALA A 36 12.69 3.71 4.92
N PHE A 37 13.45 3.69 3.85
CA PHE A 37 13.44 2.59 2.90
C PHE A 37 13.69 1.22 3.55
N PRO A 38 14.73 1.05 4.41
CA PRO A 38 14.94 -0.26 5.05
C PRO A 38 13.74 -0.74 5.85
N GLU A 39 13.09 0.16 6.57
CA GLU A 39 11.91 -0.18 7.35
C GLU A 39 10.73 -0.55 6.47
N LEU A 40 10.54 0.19 5.38
CA LEU A 40 9.47 -0.09 4.43
C LEU A 40 9.65 -1.48 3.82
N VAL A 41 10.87 -1.82 3.41
CA VAL A 41 11.18 -3.13 2.83
C VAL A 41 10.97 -4.23 3.85
N SER A 42 11.39 -4.00 5.09
CA SER A 42 11.19 -4.97 6.16
C SER A 42 9.72 -5.27 6.39
N ARG A 43 8.88 -4.24 6.45
CA ARG A 43 7.44 -4.42 6.64
C ARG A 43 6.80 -5.10 5.44
N LEU A 44 7.15 -4.67 4.24
CA LEU A 44 6.62 -5.28 3.03
C LEU A 44 6.95 -6.77 2.98
N THR A 45 8.20 -7.10 3.29
CA THR A 45 8.65 -8.49 3.33
C THR A 45 7.88 -9.30 4.38
N GLY A 46 7.54 -8.68 5.50
CA GLY A 46 6.72 -9.31 6.52
C GLY A 46 5.32 -9.66 6.03
N TYR A 47 4.78 -8.86 5.12
CA TYR A 47 3.44 -9.10 4.57
C TYR A 47 3.44 -10.09 3.40
N ILE A 48 4.36 -9.96 2.45
CA ILE A 48 4.31 -10.74 1.21
C ILE A 48 5.50 -11.67 1.00
N GLY A 49 6.51 -11.62 1.86
CA GLY A 49 7.67 -12.49 1.76
C GLY A 49 8.77 -11.91 0.86
N ARG A 50 9.96 -12.49 0.98
CA ARG A 50 11.14 -12.00 0.27
C ARG A 50 11.06 -12.19 -1.23
N LYS A 51 10.49 -13.31 -1.67
CA LYS A 51 10.41 -13.60 -3.11
C LYS A 51 9.54 -12.61 -3.86
N LEU A 52 8.37 -12.31 -3.34
CA LEU A 52 7.46 -11.36 -4.00
C LEU A 52 8.03 -9.95 -3.92
N THR A 53 8.69 -9.59 -2.82
CA THR A 53 9.34 -8.30 -2.68
C THR A 53 10.44 -8.14 -3.73
N ALA A 54 11.29 -9.16 -3.89
CA ALA A 54 12.34 -9.15 -4.90
C ALA A 54 11.75 -9.05 -6.30
N TYR A 55 10.68 -9.77 -6.55
CA TYR A 55 10.03 -9.77 -7.85
C TYR A 55 9.56 -8.36 -8.24
N VAL A 56 8.86 -7.67 -7.35
CA VAL A 56 8.37 -6.32 -7.63
C VAL A 56 9.53 -5.38 -7.94
N ALA A 57 10.61 -5.50 -7.20
CA ALA A 57 11.77 -4.64 -7.38
C ALA A 57 12.54 -4.91 -8.67
N GLY A 58 12.24 -6.01 -9.33
CA GLY A 58 12.91 -6.37 -10.58
C GLY A 58 14.25 -7.06 -10.39
N VAL A 59 14.52 -7.58 -9.19
CA VAL A 59 15.78 -8.30 -8.94
C VAL A 59 15.52 -9.80 -8.88
N LYS A 60 16.54 -10.57 -9.25
CA LYS A 60 16.44 -12.02 -9.25
C LYS A 60 16.81 -12.65 -7.92
N ASP A 61 17.67 -11.99 -7.16
CA ASP A 61 18.24 -12.57 -5.96
C ASP A 61 17.57 -11.96 -4.72
N VAL A 62 16.99 -12.83 -3.90
CA VAL A 62 16.35 -12.39 -2.65
C VAL A 62 17.34 -11.78 -1.67
N ARG A 63 18.64 -12.04 -1.83
CA ARG A 63 19.64 -11.43 -0.97
C ARG A 63 19.71 -9.91 -1.14
N SER A 64 19.27 -9.39 -2.29
CA SER A 64 19.16 -7.95 -2.47
C SER A 64 18.18 -7.35 -1.47
N VAL A 65 17.08 -8.05 -1.21
CA VAL A 65 16.08 -7.60 -0.23
C VAL A 65 16.71 -7.51 1.16
N ASP A 66 17.49 -8.52 1.54
CA ASP A 66 18.18 -8.52 2.84
C ASP A 66 19.15 -7.34 2.93
N GLY A 67 19.85 -7.05 1.84
CA GLY A 67 20.77 -5.92 1.79
C GLY A 67 20.07 -4.59 1.99
N TRP A 68 18.91 -4.41 1.38
CA TRP A 68 18.12 -3.18 1.54
C TRP A 68 17.66 -2.99 2.98
N ILE A 69 17.24 -4.08 3.63
CA ILE A 69 16.82 -4.03 5.02
C ILE A 69 18.00 -3.60 5.91
N LYS A 70 19.21 -3.97 5.52
CA LYS A 70 20.42 -3.60 6.27
C LYS A 70 20.92 -2.20 5.95
N GLY A 71 20.34 -1.54 4.96
CA GLY A 71 20.68 -0.16 4.63
C GLY A 71 21.31 0.06 3.27
N ASN A 72 21.48 -0.99 2.46
CA ASN A 72 21.98 -0.80 1.10
C ASN A 72 20.98 -0.06 0.25
N SER A 73 21.46 0.73 -0.70
CA SER A 73 20.58 1.49 -1.59
C SER A 73 20.21 0.65 -2.81
N PRO A 74 18.96 0.74 -3.27
CA PRO A 74 18.55 0.05 -4.48
C PRO A 74 18.99 0.81 -5.73
N TYR A 75 18.96 0.13 -6.87
CA TYR A 75 19.30 0.72 -8.16
C TYR A 75 18.03 1.03 -8.96
N GLY A 76 18.15 1.97 -9.88
CA GLY A 76 17.10 2.30 -10.82
C GLY A 76 15.82 2.74 -10.10
N ASP A 77 14.70 2.22 -10.55
CA ASP A 77 13.38 2.57 -10.01
C ASP A 77 12.87 1.56 -8.97
N ALA A 78 13.74 0.71 -8.44
CA ALA A 78 13.35 -0.31 -7.47
C ALA A 78 12.68 0.29 -6.24
N GLU A 79 13.22 1.39 -5.73
CA GLU A 79 12.62 2.03 -4.55
C GLU A 79 11.21 2.50 -4.83
N GLU A 80 10.98 3.15 -5.98
CA GLU A 80 9.65 3.65 -6.33
C GLU A 80 8.65 2.51 -6.47
N ARG A 81 9.06 1.41 -7.10
CA ARG A 81 8.20 0.24 -7.25
C ARG A 81 7.86 -0.40 -5.92
N LEU A 82 8.83 -0.45 -5.02
CA LEU A 82 8.61 -1.02 -3.69
C LEU A 82 7.73 -0.12 -2.83
N ARG A 83 7.87 1.20 -2.95
CA ARG A 83 6.99 2.12 -2.21
C ARG A 83 5.55 2.02 -2.70
N LEU A 84 5.35 1.89 -4.00
CA LEU A 84 4.02 1.69 -4.55
C LEU A 84 3.44 0.35 -4.13
N ALA A 85 4.24 -0.72 -4.21
CA ALA A 85 3.80 -2.04 -3.76
C ALA A 85 3.43 -2.02 -2.28
N PHE A 86 4.21 -1.32 -1.46
CA PHE A 86 3.91 -1.18 -0.04
C PHE A 86 2.56 -0.50 0.16
N GLN A 87 2.29 0.56 -0.59
CA GLN A 87 1.01 1.29 -0.48
C GLN A 87 -0.16 0.36 -0.79
N VAL A 88 -0.05 -0.42 -1.86
CA VAL A 88 -1.10 -1.36 -2.25
C VAL A 88 -1.30 -2.43 -1.18
N VAL A 89 -0.22 -3.07 -0.77
CA VAL A 89 -0.25 -4.16 0.21
C VAL A 89 -0.77 -3.65 1.55
N ARG A 90 -0.27 -2.51 2.01
CA ARG A 90 -0.68 -1.95 3.30
C ARG A 90 -2.17 -1.60 3.32
N THR A 91 -2.69 -1.13 2.18
CA THR A 91 -4.12 -0.85 2.04
C THR A 91 -4.95 -2.13 2.18
N LEU A 92 -4.51 -3.21 1.56
CA LEU A 92 -5.23 -4.47 1.60
C LEU A 92 -5.10 -5.18 2.94
N ILE A 93 -3.94 -5.07 3.58
CA ILE A 93 -3.65 -5.78 4.83
C ILE A 93 -4.53 -5.32 6.00
N ASP A 94 -5.06 -4.10 5.92
CA ASP A 94 -5.99 -3.60 6.92
C ASP A 94 -7.34 -4.32 6.88
N HIS A 95 -7.63 -5.00 5.77
CA HIS A 95 -8.94 -5.62 5.54
C HIS A 95 -8.88 -7.13 5.39
N ASP A 96 -7.70 -7.68 5.09
CA ASP A 96 -7.57 -9.10 4.83
C ASP A 96 -6.24 -9.63 5.35
N SER A 97 -6.16 -10.96 5.43
CA SER A 97 -4.95 -11.64 5.90
C SER A 97 -3.83 -11.52 4.85
N PRO A 98 -2.58 -11.68 5.27
CA PRO A 98 -1.45 -11.72 4.33
C PRO A 98 -1.63 -12.76 3.22
N ARG A 99 -2.24 -13.89 3.55
CA ARG A 99 -2.46 -14.95 2.58
C ARG A 99 -3.41 -14.53 1.47
N VAL A 100 -4.49 -13.84 1.84
CA VAL A 100 -5.45 -13.31 0.86
C VAL A 100 -4.79 -12.23 0.02
N VAL A 101 -4.01 -11.35 0.65
CA VAL A 101 -3.32 -10.28 -0.07
C VAL A 101 -2.34 -10.85 -1.10
N GLN A 102 -1.59 -11.88 -0.72
CA GLN A 102 -0.67 -12.53 -1.64
C GLN A 102 -1.40 -13.17 -2.81
N ALA A 103 -2.54 -13.82 -2.55
CA ALA A 103 -3.35 -14.40 -3.60
C ALA A 103 -3.89 -13.32 -4.55
N TRP A 104 -4.33 -12.18 -3.99
CA TRP A 104 -4.81 -11.07 -4.79
C TRP A 104 -3.72 -10.52 -5.70
N LEU A 105 -2.52 -10.37 -5.16
CA LEU A 105 -1.38 -9.83 -5.92
C LEU A 105 -0.97 -10.73 -7.09
N THR A 106 -1.08 -12.05 -6.91
CA THR A 106 -0.54 -13.01 -7.89
C THR A 106 -1.60 -13.57 -8.83
N GLY A 107 -2.86 -13.27 -8.61
CA GLY A 107 -3.95 -13.74 -9.47
C GLY A 107 -4.31 -12.74 -10.56
N VAL A 108 -5.00 -13.22 -11.60
CA VAL A 108 -5.56 -12.33 -12.61
C VAL A 108 -6.69 -11.53 -11.99
N ASN A 109 -6.83 -10.28 -12.41
CA ASN A 109 -7.77 -9.36 -11.79
C ASN A 109 -8.67 -8.73 -12.86
N PRO A 110 -9.99 -8.98 -12.80
CA PRO A 110 -10.92 -8.42 -13.79
C PRO A 110 -10.92 -6.89 -13.81
N GLU A 111 -10.72 -6.24 -12.66
CA GLU A 111 -10.66 -4.78 -12.59
C GLU A 111 -9.45 -4.22 -13.34
N LEU A 112 -8.46 -5.07 -13.62
CA LEU A 112 -7.25 -4.69 -14.35
C LEU A 112 -7.23 -5.28 -15.76
N GLY A 113 -8.39 -5.67 -16.29
CA GLY A 113 -8.47 -6.31 -17.60
C GLY A 113 -7.77 -7.65 -17.61
N ASP A 114 -7.95 -8.41 -16.55
CA ASP A 114 -7.36 -9.75 -16.36
C ASP A 114 -5.84 -9.75 -16.30
N ARG A 115 -5.24 -8.61 -15.96
CA ARG A 115 -3.81 -8.52 -15.72
C ARG A 115 -3.52 -8.85 -14.27
N ILE A 116 -2.28 -9.24 -13.99
CA ILE A 116 -1.83 -9.61 -12.65
C ILE A 116 -1.25 -8.39 -11.94
N PRO A 117 -1.79 -8.00 -10.77
CA PRO A 117 -1.31 -6.79 -10.07
C PRO A 117 0.20 -6.76 -9.85
N LEU A 118 0.76 -7.87 -9.37
CA LEU A 118 2.18 -7.93 -9.05
C LEU A 118 3.04 -7.69 -10.29
N ARG A 119 2.61 -8.20 -11.43
CA ARG A 119 3.33 -8.01 -12.68
C ARG A 119 3.29 -6.57 -13.15
N LEU A 120 2.15 -5.91 -13.00
CA LEU A 120 2.05 -4.49 -13.32
C LEU A 120 2.97 -3.65 -12.44
N LEU A 121 3.07 -3.99 -11.15
CA LEU A 121 3.97 -3.28 -10.25
C LEU A 121 5.43 -3.47 -10.61
N ARG A 122 5.78 -4.63 -11.16
CA ARG A 122 7.15 -4.91 -11.59
C ARG A 122 7.49 -4.27 -12.93
N GLU A 123 6.59 -4.35 -13.91
CA GLU A 123 6.92 -4.05 -15.31
C GLU A 123 6.27 -2.79 -15.85
N GLY A 124 5.20 -2.31 -15.22
CA GLY A 124 4.43 -1.21 -15.77
C GLY A 124 5.05 0.16 -15.54
N ASP A 125 4.51 1.14 -16.25
CA ASP A 125 4.81 2.54 -16.00
C ASP A 125 4.11 2.94 -14.70
N LEU A 126 4.85 3.29 -13.68
CA LEU A 126 4.30 3.53 -12.35
C LEU A 126 3.27 4.65 -12.31
N ASN A 127 3.43 5.66 -13.17
CA ASN A 127 2.46 6.75 -13.23
C ASN A 127 1.11 6.29 -13.76
N LEU A 128 1.10 5.25 -14.57
CA LEU A 128 -0.12 4.68 -15.15
C LEU A 128 -0.67 3.55 -14.31
N VAL A 129 0.18 2.60 -13.94
CA VAL A 129 -0.29 1.40 -13.23
C VAL A 129 -0.57 1.67 -11.75
N GLY A 130 0.07 2.68 -11.17
CA GLY A 130 -0.16 3.00 -9.76
C GLY A 130 -1.63 3.28 -9.47
N PRO A 131 -2.26 4.26 -10.14
CA PRO A 131 -3.68 4.51 -9.93
C PRO A 131 -4.57 3.33 -10.31
N GLU A 132 -4.21 2.57 -11.35
CA GLU A 132 -4.99 1.39 -11.74
C GLU A 132 -4.99 0.33 -10.66
N VAL A 133 -3.83 -0.03 -10.16
CA VAL A 133 -3.71 -1.09 -9.15
C VAL A 133 -4.34 -0.64 -7.83
N MET A 134 -4.14 0.63 -7.44
CA MET A 134 -4.80 1.15 -6.24
C MET A 134 -6.32 1.16 -6.39
N GLY A 135 -6.82 1.50 -7.57
CA GLY A 135 -8.25 1.45 -7.85
C GLY A 135 -8.80 0.05 -7.71
N ALA A 136 -8.08 -0.95 -8.24
CA ALA A 136 -8.48 -2.34 -8.12
C ALA A 136 -8.45 -2.80 -6.66
N ALA A 137 -7.47 -2.36 -5.89
CA ALA A 137 -7.39 -2.70 -4.46
C ALA A 137 -8.59 -2.11 -3.70
N ARG A 138 -8.95 -0.86 -3.97
CA ARG A 138 -10.12 -0.25 -3.34
C ARG A 138 -11.42 -0.95 -3.75
N ALA A 139 -11.52 -1.37 -5.00
CA ALA A 139 -12.68 -2.11 -5.47
C ALA A 139 -12.80 -3.45 -4.74
N PHE A 140 -11.69 -4.13 -4.52
CA PHE A 140 -11.66 -5.38 -3.77
C PHE A 140 -12.18 -5.18 -2.35
N ILE A 141 -11.69 -4.14 -1.68
CA ILE A 141 -12.12 -3.82 -0.31
C ILE A 141 -13.62 -3.50 -0.27
N ALA A 142 -14.11 -2.72 -1.21
CA ALA A 142 -15.49 -2.27 -1.23
C ALA A 142 -16.46 -3.39 -1.60
N GLY A 143 -16.06 -4.26 -2.52
CA GLY A 143 -16.96 -5.29 -3.03
C GLY A 143 -16.72 -6.67 -2.46
N GLY A 144 -15.60 -6.81 -1.83
CA GLY A 144 -15.18 -8.08 -1.35
C GLY A 144 -15.49 -8.29 0.04
#